data_d14f9fa6809a02a776cde0edbef582ed
#
_entry.id   d14f9fa6809a02a776cde0edbef582ed
#
_cell.length_a   1.000
_cell.length_b   1.000
_cell.length_c   1.000
_cell.angle_alpha   90.00
_cell.angle_beta   90.00
_cell.angle_gamma   90.00
#
_symmetry.space_group_name_H-M   'P 1'
#
loop_
_entity.id
_entity.type
_entity.pdbx_description
1 polymer ?
#
loop_
_entity_poly.entity_id
_entity_poly.type
_entity_poly.pdbx_seq_one_letter_code
_entity_poly.pdbx_strand_id
1 'polypeptide(L)'
;MRVADFFCGGGGFSEGFRQAGFNIVFAVDKWEPAITTYKGNKPGVNAILDDVIRISNLPDDEFEALVPDSEVIIGSPPCQSFSHSNKSGNADKSIGIQLIEAYLKIIARKKYKKNSILKYWVLENVPSVKEYIKSEYTAADLGLEGSFILKPHEGNSGKYNAKYYGAPTNRERYLCGEFPPLQKTNTDDNVKTLADVLASLGDPLSQKPNEVTDLNYPTLVLPKNQVTDHQYIYELAPFEWKTAERLKRDKGYMGKMSFPENLSKPARTVMATMTASSREAMILGYKKGKYRLPTVREAATMMSFPIDYWFYGKTKSIKHTLVGNAVPPKMSYAIAKAIMLKEEGYIPTQYPLIHHDENIAFVNLNGNVFPQKQEKERRRTAKFKYHIPYLIQSEYRVELTNYHSDFGDKQHSPAFKWDAEIHYSQGKEKAKVYTPELTLSQIDENLRPFVKEFIRQKCENLSSYNDFQTRYCMTTMNRKELNIIGPYELLEEVKAFLVKTIPEQQFQNQVSLQENPQSLPLAIAIGYIILNQITHEMGGK
;
A
#
# COMPACT_ATOMS: atom_id res chain seq x y z
N MET A 1 11.36 8.25 32.27
CA MET A 1 11.22 9.42 31.36
C MET A 1 9.81 9.49 30.83
N ARG A 2 9.26 10.71 30.63
CA ARG A 2 7.90 10.96 30.12
C ARG A 2 7.93 11.15 28.60
N VAL A 3 6.88 10.67 27.90
CA VAL A 3 6.73 10.75 26.44
C VAL A 3 5.41 11.42 26.08
N ALA A 4 5.43 12.33 25.12
CA ALA A 4 4.26 12.86 24.43
C ALA A 4 4.23 12.36 22.97
N ASP A 5 3.07 11.88 22.50
CA ASP A 5 2.87 11.24 21.18
C ASP A 5 1.90 12.05 20.32
N PHE A 6 2.42 12.69 19.28
CA PHE A 6 1.64 13.50 18.35
C PHE A 6 1.37 12.72 17.06
N PHE A 7 0.15 12.86 16.52
CA PHE A 7 -0.34 12.00 15.44
C PHE A 7 -0.24 10.52 15.84
N CYS A 8 -0.70 10.24 17.05
CA CYS A 8 -0.42 8.98 17.75
C CYS A 8 -1.06 7.75 17.07
N GLY A 9 -2.05 7.95 16.18
CA GLY A 9 -2.75 6.86 15.53
C GLY A 9 -3.30 5.85 16.55
N GLY A 10 -3.27 4.57 16.21
CA GLY A 10 -3.63 3.49 17.14
C GLY A 10 -2.55 3.19 18.21
N GLY A 11 -1.53 4.02 18.39
CA GLY A 11 -0.55 3.91 19.48
C GLY A 11 0.65 2.99 19.19
N GLY A 12 0.95 2.69 17.92
CA GLY A 12 2.09 1.82 17.58
C GLY A 12 3.45 2.45 17.92
N PHE A 13 3.60 3.77 17.77
CA PHE A 13 4.84 4.47 18.10
C PHE A 13 5.08 4.45 19.62
N SER A 14 4.12 4.89 20.39
CA SER A 14 4.23 4.88 21.86
C SER A 14 4.26 3.47 22.47
N GLU A 15 3.79 2.43 21.76
CA GLU A 15 3.84 1.06 22.26
C GLU A 15 5.29 0.58 22.47
N GLY A 16 6.19 0.87 21.53
CA GLY A 16 7.61 0.53 21.72
C GLY A 16 8.26 1.28 22.87
N PHE A 17 7.85 2.54 23.13
CA PHE A 17 8.32 3.31 24.30
C PHE A 17 7.78 2.73 25.60
N ARG A 18 6.49 2.35 25.66
CA ARG A 18 5.91 1.67 26.82
C ARG A 18 6.67 0.39 27.17
N GLN A 19 7.01 -0.42 26.16
CA GLN A 19 7.77 -1.66 26.34
C GLN A 19 9.19 -1.42 26.89
N ALA A 20 9.79 -0.27 26.55
CA ALA A 20 11.09 0.14 27.08
C ALA A 20 11.02 0.80 28.46
N GLY A 21 9.85 0.89 29.09
CA GLY A 21 9.67 1.44 30.44
C GLY A 21 9.41 2.93 30.50
N PHE A 22 9.11 3.61 29.38
CA PHE A 22 8.74 5.02 29.40
C PHE A 22 7.30 5.22 29.90
N ASN A 23 7.06 6.34 30.56
CA ASN A 23 5.74 6.78 30.96
C ASN A 23 5.14 7.68 29.86
N ILE A 24 4.12 7.18 29.18
CA ILE A 24 3.39 7.96 28.16
C ILE A 24 2.41 8.86 28.90
N VAL A 25 2.60 10.17 28.79
CA VAL A 25 1.78 11.15 29.55
C VAL A 25 0.75 11.88 28.70
N PHE A 26 0.97 11.96 27.39
CA PHE A 26 0.09 12.68 26.47
C PHE A 26 0.07 12.01 25.11
N ALA A 27 -1.10 11.99 24.46
CA ALA A 27 -1.27 11.57 23.09
C ALA A 27 -2.35 12.38 22.38
N VAL A 28 -2.19 12.63 21.08
CA VAL A 28 -3.19 13.35 20.29
C VAL A 28 -3.29 12.81 18.87
N ASP A 29 -4.51 12.66 18.39
CA ASP A 29 -4.86 12.40 16.98
C ASP A 29 -6.21 13.01 16.67
N LYS A 30 -6.47 13.34 15.40
CA LYS A 30 -7.76 13.87 14.97
C LYS A 30 -8.77 12.81 14.53
N TRP A 31 -8.35 11.55 14.49
CA TRP A 31 -9.20 10.44 14.07
C TRP A 31 -9.73 9.66 15.28
N GLU A 32 -11.04 9.72 15.47
CA GLU A 32 -11.70 9.12 16.63
C GLU A 32 -11.39 7.62 16.82
N PRO A 33 -11.37 6.73 15.79
CA PRO A 33 -10.99 5.34 16.00
C PRO A 33 -9.53 5.15 16.47
N ALA A 34 -8.63 6.08 16.14
CA ALA A 34 -7.26 6.08 16.64
C ALA A 34 -7.23 6.33 18.14
N ILE A 35 -7.89 7.40 18.61
CA ILE A 35 -7.96 7.76 20.02
C ILE A 35 -8.68 6.69 20.85
N THR A 36 -9.76 6.11 20.32
CA THR A 36 -10.48 5.00 20.97
C THR A 36 -9.56 3.78 21.14
N THR A 37 -8.80 3.42 20.08
CA THR A 37 -7.82 2.33 20.14
C THR A 37 -6.69 2.65 21.12
N TYR A 38 -6.23 3.88 21.12
CA TYR A 38 -5.17 4.34 22.02
C TYR A 38 -5.59 4.20 23.49
N LYS A 39 -6.73 4.79 23.86
CA LYS A 39 -7.30 4.73 25.23
C LYS A 39 -7.54 3.30 25.67
N GLY A 40 -8.10 2.46 24.79
CA GLY A 40 -8.41 1.08 25.09
C GLY A 40 -7.19 0.22 25.46
N ASN A 41 -6.01 0.53 24.89
CA ASN A 41 -4.77 -0.20 25.19
C ASN A 41 -3.86 0.51 26.20
N LYS A 42 -4.12 1.76 26.52
CA LYS A 42 -3.29 2.59 27.41
C LYS A 42 -4.17 3.40 28.37
N PRO A 43 -4.95 2.74 29.24
CA PRO A 43 -5.76 3.44 30.22
C PRO A 43 -4.85 4.30 31.11
N GLY A 44 -5.30 5.50 31.43
CA GLY A 44 -4.53 6.45 32.25
C GLY A 44 -3.65 7.42 31.46
N VAL A 45 -3.44 7.23 30.15
CA VAL A 45 -2.81 8.24 29.29
C VAL A 45 -3.81 9.35 28.95
N ASN A 46 -3.38 10.62 29.06
CA ASN A 46 -4.18 11.74 28.56
C ASN A 46 -4.17 11.76 27.03
N ALA A 47 -5.01 10.93 26.41
CA ALA A 47 -5.17 10.86 24.96
C ALA A 47 -6.38 11.68 24.52
N ILE A 48 -6.18 12.67 23.66
CA ILE A 48 -7.22 13.63 23.24
C ILE A 48 -7.49 13.56 21.74
N LEU A 49 -8.76 13.80 21.38
CA LEU A 49 -9.20 13.94 20.00
C LEU A 49 -9.08 15.41 19.61
N ASP A 50 -8.02 15.78 18.88
CA ASP A 50 -7.75 17.16 18.52
C ASP A 50 -6.88 17.29 17.28
N ASP A 51 -6.81 18.48 16.68
CA ASP A 51 -5.96 18.80 15.54
C ASP A 51 -4.61 19.38 16.00
N VAL A 52 -3.53 18.74 15.60
CA VAL A 52 -2.16 19.17 15.94
C VAL A 52 -1.85 20.57 15.41
N ILE A 53 -2.42 20.96 14.25
CA ILE A 53 -2.26 22.33 13.72
C ILE A 53 -2.90 23.34 14.71
N ARG A 54 -4.11 23.05 15.21
CA ARG A 54 -4.76 23.89 16.23
C ARG A 54 -3.89 24.01 17.49
N ILE A 55 -3.44 22.86 18.01
CA ILE A 55 -2.60 22.83 19.23
C ILE A 55 -1.32 23.64 19.05
N SER A 56 -0.64 23.51 17.89
CA SER A 56 0.59 24.24 17.62
C SER A 56 0.43 25.77 17.64
N ASN A 57 -0.79 26.26 17.40
CA ASN A 57 -1.14 27.68 17.31
C ASN A 57 -1.87 28.23 18.54
N LEU A 58 -2.02 27.44 19.60
CA LEU A 58 -2.59 27.93 20.86
C LEU A 58 -1.71 29.04 21.48
N PRO A 59 -2.31 30.02 22.19
CA PRO A 59 -1.59 30.91 23.08
C PRO A 59 -0.68 30.12 24.05
N ASP A 60 0.37 30.74 24.56
CA ASP A 60 1.39 30.02 25.33
C ASP A 60 0.84 29.40 26.62
N ASP A 61 -0.01 30.12 27.33
CA ASP A 61 -0.67 29.64 28.54
C ASP A 61 -1.59 28.45 28.28
N GLU A 62 -2.40 28.50 27.23
CA GLU A 62 -3.28 27.40 26.84
C GLU A 62 -2.48 26.18 26.34
N PHE A 63 -1.41 26.43 25.58
CA PHE A 63 -0.53 25.38 25.09
C PHE A 63 0.18 24.63 26.23
N GLU A 64 0.74 25.40 27.20
CA GLU A 64 1.44 24.82 28.34
C GLU A 64 0.48 24.07 29.29
N ALA A 65 -0.76 24.55 29.43
CA ALA A 65 -1.79 23.86 30.20
C ALA A 65 -2.24 22.53 29.54
N LEU A 66 -2.30 22.49 28.20
CA LEU A 66 -2.77 21.33 27.45
C LEU A 66 -1.67 20.28 27.24
N VAL A 67 -0.47 20.70 26.83
CA VAL A 67 0.63 19.83 26.46
C VAL A 67 1.64 19.72 27.61
N PRO A 68 1.70 18.60 28.33
CA PRO A 68 2.62 18.46 29.46
C PRO A 68 4.08 18.44 29.01
N ASP A 69 4.97 18.90 29.90
CA ASP A 69 6.39 18.77 29.68
C ASP A 69 6.81 17.29 29.69
N SER A 70 7.63 16.92 28.73
CA SER A 70 8.15 15.57 28.59
C SER A 70 9.60 15.58 28.11
N GLU A 71 10.36 14.57 28.52
CA GLU A 71 11.74 14.43 28.09
C GLU A 71 11.86 13.93 26.66
N VAL A 72 10.78 13.29 26.13
CA VAL A 72 10.74 12.78 24.76
C VAL A 72 9.44 13.21 24.09
N ILE A 73 9.53 13.70 22.86
CA ILE A 73 8.36 13.94 21.99
C ILE A 73 8.51 13.09 20.73
N ILE A 74 7.50 12.30 20.42
CA ILE A 74 7.43 11.50 19.20
C ILE A 74 6.25 11.95 18.33
N GLY A 75 6.38 11.79 17.01
CA GLY A 75 5.29 12.14 16.11
C GLY A 75 5.43 11.49 14.75
N SER A 76 4.27 11.11 14.18
CA SER A 76 4.17 10.50 12.85
C SER A 76 3.09 11.23 12.02
N PRO A 77 3.40 12.43 11.48
CA PRO A 77 2.45 13.19 10.66
C PRO A 77 1.94 12.37 9.47
N PRO A 78 0.67 12.54 9.03
CA PRO A 78 0.11 11.80 7.91
C PRO A 78 0.96 11.89 6.64
N CYS A 79 1.30 10.73 6.05
CA CYS A 79 2.17 10.61 4.88
C CYS A 79 1.44 10.58 3.54
N GLN A 80 0.10 10.66 3.51
CA GLN A 80 -0.70 10.43 2.30
C GLN A 80 -0.34 11.38 1.15
N SER A 81 0.00 12.64 1.45
CA SER A 81 0.43 13.63 0.46
C SER A 81 1.82 13.32 -0.15
N PHE A 82 2.68 12.58 0.55
CA PHE A 82 4.06 12.29 0.14
C PHE A 82 4.26 10.86 -0.37
N SER A 83 3.26 9.99 -0.27
CA SER A 83 3.40 8.58 -0.62
C SER A 83 3.46 8.38 -2.15
N HIS A 84 4.40 7.54 -2.62
CA HIS A 84 4.47 7.08 -4.00
C HIS A 84 3.22 6.31 -4.47
N SER A 85 2.38 5.84 -3.56
CA SER A 85 1.09 5.20 -3.88
C SER A 85 0.05 6.19 -4.41
N ASN A 86 0.30 7.49 -4.30
CA ASN A 86 -0.57 8.51 -4.86
C ASN A 86 -0.26 8.72 -6.35
N LYS A 87 -0.99 7.99 -7.20
CA LYS A 87 -0.73 7.87 -8.65
C LYS A 87 -0.88 9.15 -9.46
N SER A 88 -1.56 10.17 -8.93
CA SER A 88 -1.85 11.38 -9.71
C SER A 88 -0.68 12.35 -9.84
N GLY A 89 0.36 12.22 -9.01
CA GLY A 89 1.48 13.20 -8.97
C GLY A 89 1.05 14.63 -8.54
N ASN A 90 -0.25 14.89 -8.56
CA ASN A 90 -0.89 16.20 -8.35
C ASN A 90 -1.51 16.31 -6.94
N ALA A 91 -1.17 15.41 -5.99
CA ALA A 91 -1.68 15.57 -4.63
C ALA A 91 -1.17 16.89 -4.05
N ASP A 92 -2.07 17.68 -3.53
CA ASP A 92 -1.72 18.89 -2.80
C ASP A 92 -0.87 18.51 -1.58
N LYS A 93 0.38 18.94 -1.59
CA LYS A 93 1.37 18.66 -0.53
C LYS A 93 1.35 19.71 0.57
N SER A 94 0.62 20.80 0.36
CA SER A 94 0.57 21.94 1.29
C SER A 94 0.10 21.51 2.68
N ILE A 95 -0.96 20.71 2.77
CA ILE A 95 -1.48 20.18 4.03
C ILE A 95 -0.44 19.29 4.73
N GLY A 96 0.25 18.44 3.97
CA GLY A 96 1.29 17.58 4.52
C GLY A 96 2.46 18.38 5.12
N ILE A 97 2.88 19.44 4.45
CA ILE A 97 3.93 20.37 4.92
C ILE A 97 3.46 21.09 6.18
N GLN A 98 2.23 21.62 6.19
CA GLN A 98 1.65 22.29 7.37
C GLN A 98 1.62 21.37 8.61
N LEU A 99 1.30 20.08 8.44
CA LEU A 99 1.29 19.11 9.55
C LEU A 99 2.71 18.87 10.10
N ILE A 100 3.72 18.81 9.23
CA ILE A 100 5.12 18.70 9.63
C ILE A 100 5.57 19.96 10.37
N GLU A 101 5.27 21.13 9.84
CA GLU A 101 5.63 22.42 10.44
C GLU A 101 4.91 22.63 11.79
N ALA A 102 3.65 22.21 11.91
CA ALA A 102 2.92 22.22 13.18
C ALA A 102 3.62 21.35 14.24
N TYR A 103 4.08 20.15 13.86
CA TYR A 103 4.87 19.30 14.77
C TYR A 103 6.19 19.96 15.16
N LEU A 104 6.95 20.48 14.20
CA LEU A 104 8.24 21.16 14.46
C LEU A 104 8.04 22.42 15.31
N LYS A 105 6.91 23.13 15.14
CA LYS A 105 6.53 24.27 16.01
C LYS A 105 6.32 23.82 17.45
N ILE A 106 5.65 22.69 17.69
CA ILE A 106 5.49 22.11 19.02
C ILE A 106 6.84 21.73 19.64
N ILE A 107 7.71 21.07 18.84
CA ILE A 107 9.08 20.76 19.28
C ILE A 107 9.82 22.04 19.69
N ALA A 108 9.78 23.08 18.85
CA ALA A 108 10.46 24.34 19.14
C ALA A 108 9.93 25.00 20.41
N ARG A 109 8.61 25.07 20.60
CA ARG A 109 7.96 25.61 21.81
C ARG A 109 8.41 24.87 23.07
N LYS A 110 8.49 23.54 23.03
CA LYS A 110 8.94 22.73 24.19
C LYS A 110 10.45 22.73 24.38
N LYS A 111 11.23 22.85 23.30
CA LYS A 111 12.69 22.79 23.36
C LYS A 111 13.33 24.11 23.80
N TYR A 112 12.86 25.23 23.26
CA TYR A 112 13.50 26.54 23.44
C TYR A 112 12.86 27.41 24.54
N LYS A 113 11.85 26.88 25.24
CA LYS A 113 11.28 27.58 26.39
C LYS A 113 12.21 27.57 27.59
N LYS A 114 12.04 28.52 28.50
CA LYS A 114 12.76 28.55 29.77
C LYS A 114 12.46 27.28 30.58
N ASN A 115 13.49 26.67 31.15
CA ASN A 115 13.42 25.42 31.94
C ASN A 115 12.88 24.22 31.15
N SER A 116 13.16 24.14 29.85
CA SER A 116 12.84 22.97 29.02
C SER A 116 13.50 21.71 29.61
N ILE A 117 12.72 20.62 29.61
CA ILE A 117 13.22 19.29 29.97
C ILE A 117 13.30 18.36 28.74
N LEU A 118 12.92 18.84 27.55
CA LEU A 118 12.93 18.05 26.32
C LEU A 118 14.38 17.70 25.94
N LYS A 119 14.69 16.40 25.93
CA LYS A 119 16.01 15.86 25.57
C LYS A 119 16.04 15.25 24.18
N TYR A 120 14.93 14.60 23.80
CA TYR A 120 14.83 13.83 22.55
C TYR A 120 13.51 14.09 21.84
N TRP A 121 13.57 14.09 20.52
CA TRP A 121 12.37 14.13 19.70
C TRP A 121 12.59 13.37 18.39
N VAL A 122 11.53 12.76 17.87
CA VAL A 122 11.57 11.94 16.65
C VAL A 122 10.34 12.20 15.79
N LEU A 123 10.57 12.55 14.54
CA LEU A 123 9.57 12.58 13.49
C LEU A 123 9.74 11.34 12.61
N GLU A 124 8.68 10.56 12.42
CA GLU A 124 8.63 9.42 11.49
C GLU A 124 7.77 9.75 10.28
N ASN A 125 8.22 9.37 9.08
CA ASN A 125 7.41 9.48 7.86
C ASN A 125 7.95 8.56 6.74
N VAL A 126 7.32 8.61 5.54
CA VAL A 126 7.84 7.94 4.34
C VAL A 126 9.14 8.59 3.85
N PRO A 127 10.05 7.83 3.17
CA PRO A 127 11.36 8.35 2.77
C PRO A 127 11.34 9.62 1.92
N SER A 128 10.33 9.80 1.08
CA SER A 128 10.18 10.98 0.22
C SER A 128 9.91 12.28 0.98
N VAL A 129 9.50 12.22 2.25
CA VAL A 129 9.25 13.42 3.06
C VAL A 129 10.50 14.27 3.26
N LYS A 130 11.69 13.66 3.19
CA LYS A 130 12.97 14.36 3.35
C LYS A 130 13.09 15.58 2.42
N GLU A 131 12.53 15.48 1.21
CA GLU A 131 12.58 16.55 0.21
C GLU A 131 11.70 17.76 0.57
N TYR A 132 10.80 17.63 1.54
CA TYR A 132 9.83 18.64 1.96
C TYR A 132 10.11 19.23 3.34
N ILE A 133 11.07 18.68 4.06
CA ILE A 133 11.54 19.22 5.35
C ILE A 133 12.77 20.07 5.06
N LYS A 134 12.76 21.35 5.46
CA LYS A 134 13.92 22.24 5.32
C LYS A 134 15.09 21.74 6.17
N SER A 135 16.31 22.07 5.77
CA SER A 135 17.52 21.78 6.57
C SER A 135 17.50 22.48 7.92
N GLU A 136 16.93 23.67 7.97
CA GLU A 136 16.83 24.52 9.16
C GLU A 136 15.48 25.24 9.20
N TYR A 137 14.99 25.47 10.41
CA TYR A 137 13.82 26.30 10.69
C TYR A 137 14.21 27.33 11.76
N THR A 138 14.02 28.60 11.42
CA THR A 138 14.15 29.71 12.37
C THR A 138 12.87 29.88 13.20
N ALA A 139 12.90 30.70 14.24
CA ALA A 139 11.72 31.09 15.00
C ALA A 139 10.64 31.67 14.06
N ALA A 140 11.04 32.56 13.14
CA ALA A 140 10.13 33.18 12.17
C ALA A 140 9.52 32.18 11.20
N ASP A 141 10.26 31.16 10.71
CA ASP A 141 9.72 30.08 9.86
C ASP A 141 8.58 29.32 10.54
N LEU A 142 8.64 29.18 11.86
CA LEU A 142 7.63 28.48 12.66
C LEU A 142 6.57 29.41 13.27
N GLY A 143 6.62 30.73 12.95
CA GLY A 143 5.72 31.73 13.50
C GLY A 143 5.84 31.84 15.02
N LEU A 144 7.06 31.80 15.54
CA LEU A 144 7.41 31.94 16.96
C LEU A 144 8.30 33.15 17.18
N GLU A 145 8.28 33.69 18.40
CA GLU A 145 9.19 34.72 18.82
C GLU A 145 10.54 34.13 19.30
N GLY A 146 11.59 34.96 19.33
CA GLY A 146 12.90 34.58 19.83
C GLY A 146 13.92 34.32 18.73
N SER A 147 15.07 33.77 19.14
CA SER A 147 16.20 33.47 18.24
C SER A 147 16.69 32.05 18.49
N PHE A 148 16.32 31.13 17.62
CA PHE A 148 16.79 29.75 17.60
C PHE A 148 16.84 29.23 16.17
N ILE A 149 17.55 28.12 15.95
CA ILE A 149 17.58 27.36 14.71
C ILE A 149 17.35 25.90 15.07
N LEU A 150 16.24 25.34 14.58
CA LEU A 150 15.92 23.91 14.67
C LEU A 150 16.37 23.20 13.40
N LYS A 151 17.18 22.15 13.54
CA LYS A 151 17.78 21.40 12.43
C LYS A 151 17.29 19.94 12.41
N PRO A 152 16.20 19.63 11.68
CA PRO A 152 15.57 18.32 11.73
C PRO A 152 16.44 17.17 11.21
N HIS A 153 17.38 17.45 10.31
CA HIS A 153 18.17 16.43 9.63
C HIS A 153 19.51 16.11 10.28
N GLU A 154 19.83 16.75 11.40
CA GLU A 154 21.08 16.49 12.12
C GLU A 154 21.06 15.13 12.85
N GLY A 155 22.24 14.68 13.26
CA GLY A 155 22.42 13.47 14.06
C GLY A 155 22.16 12.18 13.30
N ASN A 156 21.30 11.35 13.86
CA ASN A 156 20.99 10.00 13.33
C ASN A 156 19.81 9.99 12.34
N SER A 157 19.49 11.15 11.75
CA SER A 157 18.41 11.25 10.76
C SER A 157 18.73 10.44 9.51
N GLY A 158 17.76 9.64 9.03
CA GLY A 158 18.02 8.76 7.90
C GLY A 158 16.88 7.80 7.58
N LYS A 159 17.15 6.90 6.65
CA LYS A 159 16.22 5.83 6.27
C LYS A 159 16.46 4.60 7.15
N TYR A 160 15.38 4.08 7.70
CA TYR A 160 15.36 2.91 8.57
C TYR A 160 14.34 1.90 8.06
N ASN A 161 14.73 0.62 7.99
CA ASN A 161 13.82 -0.44 7.58
C ASN A 161 13.45 -1.31 8.78
N ALA A 162 12.16 -1.39 9.07
CA ALA A 162 11.62 -2.07 10.25
C ALA A 162 12.07 -3.55 10.38
N LYS A 163 12.35 -4.23 9.26
CA LYS A 163 12.82 -5.63 9.26
C LYS A 163 14.14 -5.81 10.02
N TYR A 164 14.99 -4.80 10.05
CA TYR A 164 16.27 -4.86 10.77
C TYR A 164 16.15 -4.59 12.26
N TYR A 165 14.95 -4.22 12.72
CA TYR A 165 14.64 -3.93 14.12
C TYR A 165 13.62 -4.92 14.70
N GLY A 166 13.46 -6.09 14.06
CA GLY A 166 12.67 -7.21 14.56
C GLY A 166 11.22 -7.25 14.08
N ALA A 167 10.76 -6.29 13.26
CA ALA A 167 9.43 -6.38 12.66
C ALA A 167 9.45 -7.24 11.38
N PRO A 168 8.53 -8.20 11.20
CA PRO A 168 8.52 -9.08 10.03
C PRO A 168 7.95 -8.39 8.78
N THR A 169 8.34 -7.14 8.53
CA THR A 169 7.88 -6.34 7.38
C THR A 169 8.99 -5.52 6.76
N ASN A 170 9.06 -5.53 5.44
CA ASN A 170 9.94 -4.68 4.65
C ASN A 170 9.31 -3.27 4.52
N ARG A 171 9.38 -2.51 5.63
CA ARG A 171 8.81 -1.16 5.75
C ARG A 171 9.93 -0.16 6.00
N GLU A 172 10.30 0.57 4.95
CA GLU A 172 11.29 1.65 5.05
C GLU A 172 10.62 2.96 5.44
N ARG A 173 11.22 3.67 6.41
CA ARG A 173 10.75 4.97 6.90
C ARG A 173 11.93 5.92 7.07
N TYR A 174 11.63 7.20 6.96
CA TYR A 174 12.54 8.27 7.30
C TYR A 174 12.29 8.68 8.76
N LEU A 175 13.34 8.65 9.54
CA LEU A 175 13.36 9.20 10.90
C LEU A 175 14.23 10.43 10.91
N CYS A 176 13.77 11.50 11.52
CA CYS A 176 14.60 12.68 11.79
C CYS A 176 14.30 13.25 13.17
N GLY A 177 15.25 14.03 13.68
CA GLY A 177 15.18 14.60 15.01
C GLY A 177 16.42 14.33 15.85
N GLU A 178 16.28 14.46 17.15
CA GLU A 178 17.36 14.27 18.12
C GLU A 178 17.15 12.96 18.88
N PHE A 179 17.92 11.93 18.52
CA PHE A 179 17.88 10.60 19.16
C PHE A 179 19.23 9.89 19.00
N PRO A 180 19.56 8.94 19.91
CA PRO A 180 20.80 8.17 19.81
C PRO A 180 20.83 7.23 18.59
N PRO A 181 22.02 6.74 18.16
CA PRO A 181 22.11 5.77 17.07
C PRO A 181 21.40 4.47 17.41
N LEU A 182 20.66 3.93 16.44
CA LEU A 182 19.88 2.71 16.61
C LEU A 182 20.73 1.47 16.31
N GLN A 183 20.63 0.46 17.16
CA GLN A 183 21.26 -0.84 16.95
C GLN A 183 20.31 -1.78 16.21
N LYS A 184 20.75 -2.29 15.06
CA LYS A 184 20.02 -3.35 14.34
C LYS A 184 20.04 -4.64 15.15
N THR A 185 18.89 -5.31 15.23
CA THR A 185 18.74 -6.61 15.86
C THR A 185 18.79 -7.78 14.87
N ASN A 186 18.59 -7.47 13.57
CA ASN A 186 18.53 -8.45 12.49
C ASN A 186 19.40 -8.01 11.30
N THR A 187 19.91 -9.00 10.57
CA THR A 187 20.55 -8.89 9.25
C THR A 187 19.64 -9.52 8.19
N ASP A 188 19.99 -9.44 6.91
CA ASP A 188 19.18 -10.05 5.85
C ASP A 188 19.06 -11.58 5.99
N ASP A 189 20.00 -12.24 6.70
CA ASP A 189 20.02 -13.70 6.88
C ASP A 189 19.07 -14.19 7.99
N ASN A 190 18.66 -13.31 8.92
CA ASN A 190 17.84 -13.68 10.07
C ASN A 190 16.60 -12.82 10.26
N VAL A 191 16.17 -12.07 9.22
CA VAL A 191 14.90 -11.34 9.26
C VAL A 191 13.71 -12.30 9.34
N LYS A 192 12.72 -11.94 10.14
CA LYS A 192 11.48 -12.70 10.25
C LYS A 192 10.69 -12.64 8.94
N THR A 193 10.15 -13.78 8.52
CA THR A 193 9.44 -13.95 7.25
C THR A 193 7.92 -13.92 7.44
N LEU A 194 7.20 -13.85 6.33
CA LEU A 194 5.75 -13.99 6.34
C LEU A 194 5.33 -15.42 6.78
N ALA A 195 6.14 -16.45 6.45
CA ALA A 195 5.91 -17.81 6.92
C ALA A 195 5.94 -17.88 8.46
N ASP A 196 6.90 -17.21 9.11
CA ASP A 196 7.01 -17.17 10.57
C ASP A 196 5.77 -16.52 11.20
N VAL A 197 5.25 -15.44 10.60
CA VAL A 197 4.02 -14.79 11.07
C VAL A 197 2.83 -15.75 11.00
N LEU A 198 2.64 -16.42 9.86
CA LEU A 198 1.51 -17.34 9.69
C LEU A 198 1.64 -18.57 10.59
N ALA A 199 2.85 -19.09 10.75
CA ALA A 199 3.11 -20.24 11.62
C ALA A 199 2.86 -19.92 13.10
N SER A 200 3.29 -18.74 13.59
CA SER A 200 3.11 -18.34 14.99
C SER A 200 1.63 -18.20 15.38
N LEU A 201 0.79 -17.68 14.48
CA LEU A 201 -0.65 -17.49 14.73
C LEU A 201 -1.47 -18.76 14.42
N GLY A 202 -0.96 -19.63 13.56
CA GLY A 202 -1.65 -20.80 13.04
C GLY A 202 -2.82 -20.49 12.09
N ASP A 203 -3.46 -21.53 11.58
CA ASP A 203 -4.59 -21.37 10.65
C ASP A 203 -5.77 -20.64 11.33
N PRO A 204 -6.30 -19.56 10.74
CA PRO A 204 -7.45 -18.82 11.27
C PRO A 204 -8.71 -19.67 11.50
N LEU A 205 -8.90 -20.75 10.74
CA LEU A 205 -10.06 -21.63 10.89
C LEU A 205 -9.83 -22.84 11.81
N SER A 206 -8.59 -23.09 12.22
CA SER A 206 -8.26 -24.19 13.13
C SER A 206 -8.28 -23.71 14.57
N GLN A 207 -8.74 -24.57 15.48
CA GLN A 207 -8.60 -24.33 16.93
C GLN A 207 -7.22 -24.76 17.47
N LYS A 208 -6.38 -25.39 16.64
CA LYS A 208 -5.03 -25.80 17.03
C LYS A 208 -3.98 -24.83 16.44
N PRO A 209 -2.87 -24.59 17.16
CA PRO A 209 -2.64 -24.98 18.56
C PRO A 209 -3.57 -24.25 19.53
N ASN A 210 -3.77 -24.77 20.74
CA ASN A 210 -4.65 -24.16 21.75
C ASN A 210 -4.10 -22.83 22.28
N GLU A 211 -2.77 -22.65 22.21
CA GLU A 211 -2.07 -21.45 22.64
C GLU A 211 -1.27 -20.86 21.49
N VAL A 212 -1.13 -19.55 21.49
CA VAL A 212 -0.35 -18.77 20.52
C VAL A 212 0.77 -18.07 21.27
N THR A 213 2.01 -18.39 20.92
CA THR A 213 3.19 -17.63 21.35
C THR A 213 3.45 -16.49 20.38
N ASP A 214 3.58 -15.28 20.89
CA ASP A 214 3.82 -14.11 20.05
C ASP A 214 5.18 -14.20 19.34
N LEU A 215 5.19 -14.03 18.02
CA LEU A 215 6.40 -14.06 17.22
C LEU A 215 7.43 -12.98 17.63
N ASN A 216 6.94 -11.82 18.02
CA ASN A 216 7.76 -10.65 18.32
C ASN A 216 8.09 -10.51 19.81
N TYR A 217 7.30 -11.16 20.66
CA TYR A 217 7.37 -11.12 22.13
C TYR A 217 7.23 -12.54 22.70
N PRO A 218 8.28 -13.40 22.64
CA PRO A 218 8.16 -14.83 22.95
C PRO A 218 7.73 -15.16 24.38
N THR A 219 7.80 -14.21 25.30
CA THR A 219 7.28 -14.36 26.67
C THR A 219 5.77 -14.14 26.77
N LEU A 220 5.15 -13.61 25.72
CA LEU A 220 3.71 -13.40 25.64
C LEU A 220 3.06 -14.62 24.98
N VAL A 221 2.30 -15.38 25.77
CA VAL A 221 1.54 -16.55 25.34
C VAL A 221 0.08 -16.34 25.72
N LEU A 222 -0.83 -16.53 24.77
CA LEU A 222 -2.26 -16.42 24.99
C LEU A 222 -3.00 -17.66 24.49
N PRO A 223 -4.09 -18.07 25.16
CA PRO A 223 -5.05 -18.99 24.57
C PRO A 223 -5.52 -18.50 23.22
N LYS A 224 -5.62 -19.38 22.22
CA LYS A 224 -5.96 -18.97 20.84
C LYS A 224 -7.29 -18.22 20.73
N ASN A 225 -8.27 -18.57 21.54
CA ASN A 225 -9.57 -17.89 21.59
C ASN A 225 -9.50 -16.46 22.14
N GLN A 226 -8.42 -16.09 22.86
CA GLN A 226 -8.17 -14.74 23.35
C GLN A 226 -7.41 -13.87 22.32
N VAL A 227 -6.83 -14.48 21.28
CA VAL A 227 -6.21 -13.73 20.18
C VAL A 227 -7.31 -13.11 19.31
N THR A 228 -7.47 -11.81 19.43
CA THR A 228 -8.55 -11.06 18.75
C THR A 228 -8.28 -10.87 17.25
N ASP A 229 -9.36 -10.73 16.46
CA ASP A 229 -9.32 -10.37 15.05
C ASP A 229 -8.50 -11.33 14.16
N HIS A 230 -8.45 -12.62 14.55
CA HIS A 230 -7.70 -13.66 13.83
C HIS A 230 -8.59 -14.78 13.26
N GLN A 231 -9.60 -15.22 14.01
CA GLN A 231 -10.39 -16.42 13.66
C GLN A 231 -11.49 -16.11 12.65
N TYR A 232 -11.11 -15.72 11.42
CA TYR A 232 -11.98 -15.54 10.27
C TYR A 232 -11.19 -15.63 8.97
N ILE A 233 -11.89 -15.85 7.84
CA ILE A 233 -11.28 -15.76 6.51
C ILE A 233 -12.06 -14.78 5.64
N TYR A 234 -11.32 -13.95 4.91
CA TYR A 234 -11.84 -13.17 3.80
C TYR A 234 -11.33 -13.78 2.48
N GLU A 235 -12.08 -14.77 1.98
CA GLU A 235 -11.75 -15.45 0.72
C GLU A 235 -12.08 -14.55 -0.48
N LEU A 236 -11.16 -14.47 -1.43
CA LEU A 236 -11.34 -13.68 -2.64
C LEU A 236 -12.13 -14.45 -3.69
N ALA A 237 -13.10 -13.79 -4.31
CA ALA A 237 -13.80 -14.34 -5.46
C ALA A 237 -12.87 -14.46 -6.68
N PRO A 238 -13.14 -15.36 -7.63
CA PRO A 238 -12.30 -15.58 -8.81
C PRO A 238 -11.99 -14.31 -9.60
N PHE A 239 -12.96 -13.41 -9.78
CA PHE A 239 -12.73 -12.14 -10.49
C PHE A 239 -11.82 -11.18 -9.73
N GLU A 240 -11.83 -11.19 -8.37
CA GLU A 240 -10.96 -10.36 -7.56
C GLU A 240 -9.51 -10.81 -7.64
N TRP A 241 -9.23 -12.10 -7.37
CA TRP A 241 -7.84 -12.57 -7.35
C TRP A 241 -7.22 -12.65 -8.75
N LYS A 242 -7.97 -12.95 -9.82
CA LYS A 242 -7.48 -12.89 -11.20
C LYS A 242 -7.07 -11.45 -11.57
N THR A 243 -7.88 -10.46 -11.17
CA THR A 243 -7.53 -9.06 -11.37
C THR A 243 -6.26 -8.69 -10.60
N ALA A 244 -6.16 -9.12 -9.35
CA ALA A 244 -4.99 -8.87 -8.52
C ALA A 244 -3.72 -9.54 -9.08
N GLU A 245 -3.82 -10.80 -9.54
CA GLU A 245 -2.72 -11.52 -10.18
C GLU A 245 -2.20 -10.75 -11.40
N ARG A 246 -3.10 -10.32 -12.28
CA ARG A 246 -2.77 -9.52 -13.46
C ARG A 246 -2.04 -8.24 -13.07
N LEU A 247 -2.60 -7.45 -12.16
CA LEU A 247 -1.99 -6.21 -11.70
C LEU A 247 -0.60 -6.40 -11.09
N LYS A 248 -0.34 -7.53 -10.43
CA LYS A 248 0.94 -7.82 -9.75
C LYS A 248 2.00 -8.35 -10.70
N ARG A 249 1.62 -9.22 -11.64
CA ARG A 249 2.54 -9.88 -12.56
C ARG A 249 2.92 -9.00 -13.75
N ASP A 250 2.05 -8.05 -14.14
CA ASP A 250 2.38 -7.10 -15.19
C ASP A 250 3.49 -6.15 -14.72
N LYS A 251 4.46 -5.89 -15.61
CA LYS A 251 5.51 -4.92 -15.37
C LYS A 251 4.89 -3.53 -15.21
N GLY A 252 5.13 -2.88 -14.10
CA GLY A 252 4.72 -1.50 -13.83
C GLY A 252 5.86 -0.74 -13.17
N TYR A 253 5.61 0.49 -12.74
CA TYR A 253 6.63 1.37 -12.14
C TYR A 253 7.38 0.74 -10.93
N MET A 254 6.79 -0.27 -10.28
CA MET A 254 7.41 -1.03 -9.19
C MET A 254 7.97 -2.41 -9.64
N GLY A 255 8.01 -2.69 -10.96
CA GLY A 255 8.40 -4.01 -11.48
C GLY A 255 7.36 -5.11 -11.23
N LYS A 256 7.71 -6.36 -11.55
CA LYS A 256 6.84 -7.54 -11.28
C LYS A 256 6.79 -7.83 -9.79
N MET A 257 5.59 -8.11 -9.29
CA MET A 257 5.36 -8.47 -7.89
C MET A 257 4.93 -9.93 -7.80
N SER A 258 5.23 -10.59 -6.68
CA SER A 258 4.79 -11.97 -6.44
C SER A 258 3.27 -12.07 -6.31
N PHE A 259 2.72 -13.16 -6.84
CA PHE A 259 1.34 -13.58 -6.60
C PHE A 259 1.29 -15.12 -6.53
N PRO A 260 0.75 -15.67 -5.43
CA PRO A 260 0.46 -14.99 -4.16
C PRO A 260 1.73 -14.42 -3.50
N GLU A 261 1.63 -13.91 -2.27
CA GLU A 261 2.80 -13.41 -1.52
C GLU A 261 3.87 -14.50 -1.38
N ASN A 262 5.13 -14.07 -1.43
CA ASN A 262 6.26 -14.95 -1.15
C ASN A 262 6.43 -15.10 0.36
N LEU A 263 6.13 -16.29 0.87
CA LEU A 263 6.17 -16.58 2.31
C LEU A 263 7.59 -16.63 2.89
N SER A 264 8.63 -16.88 2.06
CA SER A 264 10.02 -16.94 2.53
C SER A 264 10.69 -15.57 2.70
N LYS A 265 9.96 -14.49 2.51
CA LYS A 265 10.44 -13.12 2.68
C LYS A 265 9.65 -12.40 3.77
N PRO A 266 10.21 -11.32 4.37
CA PRO A 266 9.42 -10.42 5.19
C PRO A 266 8.20 -9.91 4.42
N ALA A 267 7.09 -9.70 5.12
CA ALA A 267 5.92 -9.10 4.52
C ALA A 267 6.28 -7.77 3.84
N ARG A 268 5.68 -7.49 2.68
CA ARG A 268 5.80 -6.13 2.11
C ARG A 268 5.17 -5.10 3.05
N THR A 269 5.39 -3.83 2.80
CA THR A 269 4.74 -2.77 3.56
C THR A 269 3.23 -3.01 3.67
N VAL A 270 2.75 -3.18 4.91
CA VAL A 270 1.32 -3.30 5.20
C VAL A 270 0.65 -1.95 4.93
N MET A 271 -0.31 -1.96 4.01
CA MET A 271 -1.04 -0.75 3.61
C MET A 271 -2.26 -0.51 4.50
N ALA A 272 -2.65 0.75 4.67
CA ALA A 272 -3.86 1.12 5.40
C ALA A 272 -5.14 0.63 4.70
N THR A 273 -5.13 0.58 3.37
CA THR A 273 -6.24 0.04 2.57
C THR A 273 -5.88 -1.34 2.05
N MET A 274 -6.68 -2.34 2.41
CA MET A 274 -6.47 -3.74 2.02
C MET A 274 -7.63 -4.19 1.12
N THR A 275 -7.53 -3.91 -0.17
CA THR A 275 -8.50 -4.34 -1.17
C THR A 275 -7.81 -5.13 -2.28
N ALA A 276 -8.47 -6.19 -2.78
CA ALA A 276 -7.91 -7.01 -3.86
C ALA A 276 -7.71 -6.23 -5.18
N SER A 277 -8.41 -5.11 -5.36
CA SER A 277 -8.25 -4.23 -6.53
C SER A 277 -7.00 -3.37 -6.50
N SER A 278 -6.29 -3.30 -5.38
CA SER A 278 -5.00 -2.61 -5.28
C SER A 278 -3.86 -3.55 -5.68
N ARG A 279 -2.93 -3.03 -6.46
CA ARG A 279 -1.71 -3.75 -6.80
C ARG A 279 -0.85 -4.07 -5.57
N GLU A 280 -0.87 -3.19 -4.59
CA GLU A 280 -0.12 -3.29 -3.33
C GLU A 280 -0.80 -4.22 -2.31
N ALA A 281 -2.05 -4.66 -2.56
CA ALA A 281 -2.76 -5.55 -1.65
C ALA A 281 -1.98 -6.84 -1.40
N MET A 282 -1.91 -7.27 -0.15
CA MET A 282 -1.31 -8.52 0.25
C MET A 282 -2.31 -9.66 0.02
N ILE A 283 -1.94 -10.65 -0.78
CA ILE A 283 -2.80 -11.79 -1.10
C ILE A 283 -2.10 -13.08 -0.74
N LEU A 284 -2.71 -13.83 0.15
CA LEU A 284 -2.22 -15.10 0.65
C LEU A 284 -2.90 -16.27 -0.08
N GLY A 285 -2.14 -17.25 -0.52
CA GLY A 285 -2.67 -18.56 -0.88
C GLY A 285 -2.93 -19.36 0.39
N TYR A 286 -4.07 -20.09 0.47
CA TYR A 286 -4.33 -20.92 1.65
C TYR A 286 -4.85 -22.32 1.34
N LYS A 287 -5.45 -22.53 0.15
CA LYS A 287 -5.80 -23.82 -0.43
C LYS A 287 -5.50 -23.78 -1.92
N LYS A 288 -5.42 -24.97 -2.57
CA LYS A 288 -5.16 -25.03 -4.02
C LYS A 288 -6.19 -24.20 -4.79
N GLY A 289 -5.73 -23.18 -5.51
CA GLY A 289 -6.56 -22.27 -6.31
C GLY A 289 -7.43 -21.29 -5.50
N LYS A 290 -7.25 -21.20 -4.18
CA LYS A 290 -7.97 -20.29 -3.30
C LYS A 290 -7.04 -19.28 -2.65
N TYR A 291 -7.49 -18.03 -2.62
CA TYR A 291 -6.73 -16.88 -2.16
C TYR A 291 -7.55 -16.07 -1.17
N ARG A 292 -6.87 -15.45 -0.21
CA ARG A 292 -7.49 -14.62 0.83
C ARG A 292 -6.68 -13.37 1.12
N LEU A 293 -7.31 -12.40 1.74
CA LEU A 293 -6.60 -11.32 2.41
C LEU A 293 -6.09 -11.78 3.79
N PRO A 294 -5.03 -11.17 4.34
CA PRO A 294 -4.64 -11.42 5.72
C PRO A 294 -5.73 -10.98 6.69
N THR A 295 -5.80 -11.65 7.84
CA THR A 295 -6.62 -11.19 8.96
C THR A 295 -6.04 -9.90 9.53
N VAL A 296 -6.81 -9.16 10.34
CA VAL A 296 -6.28 -7.97 11.04
C VAL A 296 -5.12 -8.35 11.94
N ARG A 297 -5.24 -9.50 12.64
CA ARG A 297 -4.18 -9.99 13.53
C ARG A 297 -2.90 -10.36 12.78
N GLU A 298 -3.01 -11.05 11.65
CA GLU A 298 -1.84 -11.34 10.81
C GLU A 298 -1.16 -10.04 10.35
N ALA A 299 -1.93 -9.05 9.89
CA ALA A 299 -1.39 -7.75 9.51
C ALA A 299 -0.75 -7.01 10.70
N ALA A 300 -1.36 -7.08 11.88
CA ALA A 300 -0.82 -6.49 13.11
C ALA A 300 0.49 -7.17 13.55
N THR A 301 0.57 -8.50 13.46
CA THR A 301 1.80 -9.24 13.78
C THR A 301 2.92 -8.94 12.77
N MET A 302 2.60 -8.78 11.47
CA MET A 302 3.56 -8.27 10.47
C MET A 302 4.09 -6.89 10.83
N MET A 303 3.25 -6.04 11.40
CA MET A 303 3.64 -4.72 11.91
C MET A 303 4.27 -4.76 13.31
N SER A 304 4.51 -5.96 13.83
CA SER A 304 5.06 -6.21 15.18
C SER A 304 4.22 -5.72 16.36
N PHE A 305 2.92 -5.53 16.18
CA PHE A 305 2.03 -5.38 17.33
C PHE A 305 1.97 -6.68 18.13
N PRO A 306 1.99 -6.63 19.47
CA PRO A 306 1.82 -7.81 20.30
C PRO A 306 0.41 -8.41 20.17
N ILE A 307 0.29 -9.72 20.40
CA ILE A 307 -0.98 -10.44 20.20
C ILE A 307 -2.08 -10.03 21.21
N ASP A 308 -1.72 -9.42 22.33
CA ASP A 308 -2.63 -8.82 23.30
C ASP A 308 -3.06 -7.38 22.95
N TYR A 309 -2.58 -6.77 21.86
CA TYR A 309 -2.98 -5.43 21.43
C TYR A 309 -4.32 -5.46 20.71
N TRP A 310 -5.30 -4.66 21.13
CA TRP A 310 -6.64 -4.63 20.55
C TRP A 310 -6.83 -3.39 19.63
N PHE A 311 -7.55 -3.58 18.52
CA PHE A 311 -7.89 -2.50 17.60
C PHE A 311 -9.39 -2.19 17.71
N TYR A 312 -9.74 -1.07 18.31
CA TYR A 312 -11.12 -0.65 18.62
C TYR A 312 -11.84 -0.02 17.42
N GLY A 313 -11.86 -0.74 16.29
CA GLY A 313 -12.56 -0.33 15.08
C GLY A 313 -13.88 -1.12 14.90
N LYS A 314 -14.94 -0.45 14.50
CA LYS A 314 -16.24 -1.09 14.24
C LYS A 314 -16.24 -2.04 13.03
N THR A 315 -15.30 -1.89 12.11
CA THR A 315 -15.21 -2.68 10.88
C THR A 315 -13.79 -3.18 10.62
N LYS A 316 -13.67 -4.25 9.84
CA LYS A 316 -12.38 -4.78 9.37
C LYS A 316 -11.54 -3.68 8.69
N SER A 317 -12.15 -2.81 7.89
CA SER A 317 -11.45 -1.74 7.16
C SER A 317 -10.83 -0.72 8.12
N ILE A 318 -11.57 -0.26 9.14
CA ILE A 318 -11.05 0.67 10.15
C ILE A 318 -9.87 0.04 10.90
N LYS A 319 -9.98 -1.24 11.30
CA LYS A 319 -8.90 -1.95 11.99
C LYS A 319 -7.65 -2.09 11.12
N HIS A 320 -7.81 -2.42 9.83
CA HIS A 320 -6.67 -2.45 8.89
C HIS A 320 -6.04 -1.08 8.70
N THR A 321 -6.84 0.00 8.69
CA THR A 321 -6.32 1.37 8.61
C THR A 321 -5.48 1.71 9.83
N LEU A 322 -5.95 1.36 11.04
CA LEU A 322 -5.19 1.54 12.29
C LEU A 322 -3.83 0.82 12.24
N VAL A 323 -3.83 -0.44 11.76
CA VAL A 323 -2.61 -1.24 11.61
C VAL A 323 -1.67 -0.67 10.55
N GLY A 324 -2.18 -0.37 9.36
CA GLY A 324 -1.35 0.03 8.21
C GLY A 324 -0.72 1.42 8.34
N ASN A 325 -1.38 2.34 9.05
CA ASN A 325 -0.84 3.68 9.33
C ASN A 325 0.18 3.71 10.46
N ALA A 326 0.25 2.67 11.28
CA ALA A 326 1.08 2.68 12.48
C ALA A 326 2.59 2.67 12.20
N VAL A 327 3.35 3.19 13.13
CA VAL A 327 4.79 2.90 13.29
C VAL A 327 4.91 1.51 13.93
N PRO A 328 5.73 0.58 13.37
CA PRO A 328 5.89 -0.75 13.96
C PRO A 328 6.45 -0.69 15.38
N PRO A 329 5.81 -1.27 16.41
CA PRO A 329 6.27 -1.23 17.80
C PRO A 329 7.72 -1.69 18.01
N LYS A 330 8.22 -2.69 17.27
CA LYS A 330 9.62 -3.11 17.36
C LYS A 330 10.60 -2.08 16.83
N MET A 331 10.22 -1.32 15.81
CA MET A 331 11.04 -0.21 15.31
C MET A 331 11.07 0.96 16.31
N SER A 332 9.93 1.30 16.89
CA SER A 332 9.86 2.34 17.93
C SER A 332 10.54 1.89 19.23
N TYR A 333 10.47 0.61 19.58
CA TYR A 333 11.21 0.03 20.71
C TYR A 333 12.73 0.19 20.51
N ALA A 334 13.25 0.05 19.29
CA ALA A 334 14.67 0.24 19.03
C ALA A 334 15.11 1.71 19.33
N ILE A 335 14.25 2.69 19.02
CA ILE A 335 14.48 4.09 19.37
C ILE A 335 14.45 4.28 20.89
N ALA A 336 13.39 3.81 21.52
CA ALA A 336 13.21 3.89 22.97
C ALA A 336 14.35 3.20 23.73
N LYS A 337 14.75 2.00 23.28
CA LYS A 337 15.89 1.26 23.83
C LYS A 337 17.18 2.06 23.76
N ALA A 338 17.48 2.70 22.62
CA ALA A 338 18.68 3.50 22.46
C ALA A 338 18.72 4.69 23.43
N ILE A 339 17.57 5.33 23.66
CA ILE A 339 17.44 6.43 24.63
C ILE A 339 17.62 5.90 26.06
N MET A 340 16.91 4.84 26.45
CA MET A 340 17.00 4.28 27.83
C MET A 340 18.41 3.80 28.17
N LEU A 341 19.07 3.12 27.23
CA LEU A 341 20.46 2.67 27.47
C LEU A 341 21.43 3.86 27.67
N LYS A 342 21.20 4.97 26.97
CA LYS A 342 22.01 6.17 27.11
C LYS A 342 21.75 6.92 28.43
N GLU A 343 20.49 6.99 28.86
CA GLU A 343 20.07 7.77 30.04
C GLU A 343 20.15 6.97 31.35
N GLU A 344 19.67 5.71 31.33
CA GLU A 344 19.48 4.89 32.51
C GLU A 344 20.46 3.68 32.59
N GLY A 345 21.13 3.37 31.46
CA GLY A 345 22.03 2.21 31.34
C GLY A 345 21.34 0.84 31.35
N TYR A 346 20.04 0.79 31.42
CA TYR A 346 19.25 -0.44 31.57
C TYR A 346 17.93 -0.34 30.80
N ILE A 347 17.32 -1.51 30.48
CA ILE A 347 15.98 -1.63 29.91
C ILE A 347 15.22 -2.79 30.58
N PRO A 348 13.88 -2.72 30.71
CA PRO A 348 13.08 -3.83 31.16
C PRO A 348 13.23 -5.04 30.22
N THR A 349 13.37 -6.24 30.79
CA THR A 349 13.54 -7.49 30.04
C THR A 349 12.22 -8.22 29.80
N GLN A 350 11.20 -7.96 30.62
CA GLN A 350 9.89 -8.58 30.50
C GLN A 350 8.96 -7.69 29.69
N TYR A 351 8.17 -8.31 28.80
CA TYR A 351 7.08 -7.62 28.09
C TYR A 351 6.01 -7.21 29.11
N PRO A 352 5.69 -5.92 29.24
CA PRO A 352 4.62 -5.48 30.12
C PRO A 352 3.28 -5.78 29.47
N LEU A 353 2.45 -6.64 30.07
CA LEU A 353 1.11 -6.96 29.58
C LEU A 353 0.25 -5.70 29.41
N ILE A 354 -0.66 -5.74 28.45
CA ILE A 354 -1.61 -4.67 28.21
C ILE A 354 -2.84 -4.89 29.08
N HIS A 355 -3.19 -3.87 29.87
CA HIS A 355 -4.44 -3.81 30.60
C HIS A 355 -5.43 -2.97 29.77
N HIS A 356 -6.50 -3.60 29.32
CA HIS A 356 -7.50 -2.93 28.47
C HIS A 356 -8.48 -2.12 29.33
N ASP A 357 -8.98 -1.00 28.77
CA ASP A 357 -10.08 -0.26 29.37
C ASP A 357 -11.40 -1.01 29.11
N GLU A 358 -11.97 -1.62 30.14
CA GLU A 358 -13.21 -2.38 30.06
C GLU A 358 -14.45 -1.52 29.76
N ASN A 359 -14.36 -0.19 29.92
CA ASN A 359 -15.45 0.73 29.62
C ASN A 359 -15.56 1.05 28.12
N ILE A 360 -14.55 0.70 27.32
CA ILE A 360 -14.55 0.94 25.89
C ILE A 360 -15.02 -0.32 25.15
N ALA A 361 -16.15 -0.21 24.46
CA ALA A 361 -16.70 -1.35 23.72
C ALA A 361 -15.76 -1.85 22.63
N PHE A 362 -15.44 -3.14 22.65
CA PHE A 362 -14.60 -3.81 21.68
C PHE A 362 -15.39 -4.73 20.76
N VAL A 363 -15.18 -4.61 19.45
CA VAL A 363 -15.76 -5.49 18.42
C VAL A 363 -14.70 -6.49 17.97
N ASN A 364 -14.80 -7.75 18.38
CA ASN A 364 -13.95 -8.83 17.89
C ASN A 364 -14.47 -9.37 16.57
N LEU A 365 -13.59 -9.57 15.59
CA LEU A 365 -13.96 -10.14 14.30
C LEU A 365 -13.92 -11.68 14.27
N ASN A 366 -13.47 -12.31 15.36
CA ASN A 366 -13.44 -13.77 15.46
C ASN A 366 -14.84 -14.36 15.24
N GLY A 367 -14.92 -15.43 14.44
CA GLY A 367 -16.18 -16.08 14.10
C GLY A 367 -17.02 -15.37 13.03
N ASN A 368 -16.62 -14.18 12.55
CA ASN A 368 -17.37 -13.49 11.50
C ASN A 368 -17.22 -14.23 10.16
N VAL A 369 -18.33 -14.35 9.46
CA VAL A 369 -18.37 -14.88 8.09
C VAL A 369 -18.34 -13.71 7.11
N PHE A 370 -17.33 -13.70 6.25
CA PHE A 370 -17.23 -12.74 5.16
C PHE A 370 -17.56 -13.45 3.85
N PRO A 371 -18.77 -13.23 3.28
CA PRO A 371 -19.15 -13.86 2.02
C PRO A 371 -18.25 -13.36 0.89
N GLN A 372 -17.95 -14.24 -0.07
CA GLN A 372 -17.29 -13.84 -1.29
C GLN A 372 -18.11 -12.78 -2.02
N LYS A 373 -17.42 -11.80 -2.58
CA LYS A 373 -18.09 -10.78 -3.38
C LYS A 373 -18.67 -11.39 -4.66
N GLN A 374 -19.85 -10.95 -5.00
CA GLN A 374 -20.42 -11.21 -6.31
C GLN A 374 -19.88 -10.20 -7.33
N GLU A 375 -19.48 -10.70 -8.50
CA GLU A 375 -19.14 -9.85 -9.63
C GLU A 375 -20.39 -9.11 -10.09
N LYS A 376 -20.30 -7.80 -10.25
CA LYS A 376 -21.39 -6.96 -10.74
C LYS A 376 -21.11 -6.58 -12.18
N GLU A 377 -22.15 -6.47 -12.97
CA GLU A 377 -22.07 -5.89 -14.30
C GLU A 377 -21.57 -4.46 -14.23
N ARG A 378 -20.81 -4.07 -15.25
CA ARG A 378 -20.31 -2.70 -15.37
C ARG A 378 -21.38 -1.82 -15.99
N ARG A 379 -21.31 -0.54 -15.70
CA ARG A 379 -22.16 0.45 -16.38
C ARG A 379 -21.86 0.45 -17.88
N ARG A 380 -22.87 0.72 -18.72
CA ARG A 380 -22.74 0.79 -20.17
C ARG A 380 -21.61 1.73 -20.62
N THR A 381 -21.39 2.82 -19.87
CA THR A 381 -20.35 3.82 -20.11
C THR A 381 -19.01 3.51 -19.43
N ALA A 382 -18.77 2.25 -19.07
CA ALA A 382 -17.51 1.85 -18.44
C ALA A 382 -16.34 1.98 -19.43
N LYS A 383 -15.26 2.62 -18.96
CA LYS A 383 -14.02 2.83 -19.71
C LYS A 383 -13.10 1.63 -19.58
N PHE A 384 -12.47 1.26 -20.70
CA PHE A 384 -11.48 0.18 -20.77
C PHE A 384 -10.18 0.68 -21.37
N LYS A 385 -9.08 0.35 -20.74
CA LYS A 385 -7.74 0.50 -21.30
C LYS A 385 -6.82 -0.53 -20.65
N TYR A 386 -6.33 -1.48 -21.45
CA TYR A 386 -5.40 -2.48 -20.96
C TYR A 386 -4.51 -3.01 -22.09
N HIS A 387 -3.30 -3.40 -21.75
CA HIS A 387 -2.33 -3.94 -22.70
C HIS A 387 -2.41 -5.47 -22.81
N ILE A 388 -1.82 -6.04 -23.86
CA ILE A 388 -1.65 -7.50 -23.99
C ILE A 388 -0.89 -7.98 -22.76
N PRO A 389 -1.45 -8.92 -21.95
CA PRO A 389 -0.92 -9.30 -20.65
C PRO A 389 0.52 -9.82 -20.72
N TYR A 390 1.39 -9.31 -19.87
CA TYR A 390 2.81 -9.70 -19.72
C TYR A 390 3.67 -9.47 -20.98
N LEU A 391 3.16 -8.81 -22.00
CA LEU A 391 3.87 -8.51 -23.25
C LEU A 391 4.34 -7.06 -23.25
N ILE A 392 5.52 -6.84 -22.69
CA ILE A 392 6.25 -5.56 -22.79
C ILE A 392 7.63 -5.88 -23.35
N GLN A 393 7.96 -5.29 -24.50
CA GLN A 393 9.21 -5.51 -25.21
C GLN A 393 9.88 -4.16 -25.48
N SER A 394 11.12 -3.99 -25.05
CA SER A 394 11.89 -2.74 -25.20
C SER A 394 11.09 -1.49 -24.82
N GLU A 395 10.38 -1.55 -23.68
CA GLU A 395 9.50 -0.49 -23.15
C GLU A 395 8.23 -0.22 -23.99
N TYR A 396 8.01 -0.96 -25.10
CA TYR A 396 6.76 -0.91 -25.87
C TYR A 396 5.72 -1.91 -25.36
N ARG A 397 4.45 -1.54 -25.45
CA ARG A 397 3.28 -2.40 -25.21
C ARG A 397 2.15 -2.03 -26.14
N VAL A 398 1.31 -2.98 -26.48
CA VAL A 398 0.08 -2.75 -27.26
C VAL A 398 -1.09 -2.69 -26.30
N GLU A 399 -1.88 -1.64 -26.35
CA GLU A 399 -3.07 -1.43 -25.53
C GLU A 399 -4.33 -1.49 -26.40
N LEU A 400 -5.38 -2.14 -25.88
CA LEU A 400 -6.75 -2.08 -26.39
C LEU A 400 -7.50 -1.06 -25.54
N THR A 401 -8.22 -0.14 -26.16
CA THR A 401 -8.90 0.95 -25.44
C THR A 401 -10.23 1.30 -26.06
N ASN A 402 -11.16 1.83 -25.25
CA ASN A 402 -12.38 2.48 -25.70
C ASN A 402 -12.43 3.97 -25.30
N TYR A 403 -11.27 4.56 -24.92
CA TYR A 403 -11.25 5.94 -24.41
C TYR A 403 -11.62 7.00 -25.45
N HIS A 404 -11.55 6.67 -26.74
CA HIS A 404 -11.97 7.55 -27.83
C HIS A 404 -13.48 7.46 -28.16
N SER A 405 -14.23 6.69 -27.36
CA SER A 405 -15.69 6.66 -27.43
C SER A 405 -16.30 7.97 -26.97
N ASP A 406 -17.40 8.34 -27.59
CA ASP A 406 -18.35 9.26 -26.98
C ASP A 406 -19.20 8.46 -25.98
N PHE A 407 -19.04 8.75 -24.70
CA PHE A 407 -19.77 8.05 -23.64
C PHE A 407 -21.18 8.61 -23.40
N GLY A 408 -21.59 9.59 -24.21
CA GLY A 408 -22.89 10.23 -24.10
C GLY A 408 -23.04 11.07 -22.82
N ASP A 409 -24.14 11.77 -22.75
CA ASP A 409 -24.55 12.52 -21.58
C ASP A 409 -26.07 12.37 -21.33
N LYS A 410 -26.70 13.33 -20.65
CA LYS A 410 -28.15 13.32 -20.43
C LYS A 410 -28.98 13.59 -21.68
N GLN A 411 -28.37 14.10 -22.75
CA GLN A 411 -29.05 14.58 -23.95
C GLN A 411 -28.85 13.66 -25.16
N HIS A 412 -27.75 12.88 -25.22
CA HIS A 412 -27.48 11.97 -26.32
C HIS A 412 -26.94 10.61 -25.88
N SER A 413 -27.22 9.59 -26.69
CA SER A 413 -26.80 8.21 -26.47
C SER A 413 -25.31 8.02 -26.75
N PRO A 414 -24.63 7.11 -26.03
CA PRO A 414 -23.23 6.84 -26.25
C PRO A 414 -22.95 6.21 -27.62
N ALA A 415 -21.86 6.65 -28.27
CA ALA A 415 -21.29 6.04 -29.46
C ALA A 415 -19.91 5.45 -29.12
N PHE A 416 -19.81 4.12 -29.15
CA PHE A 416 -18.58 3.44 -28.74
C PHE A 416 -17.60 3.30 -29.89
N LYS A 417 -16.32 3.42 -29.54
CA LYS A 417 -15.18 3.18 -30.42
C LYS A 417 -14.13 2.37 -29.65
N TRP A 418 -13.60 1.35 -30.30
CA TRP A 418 -12.52 0.51 -29.76
C TRP A 418 -11.30 0.62 -30.66
N ASP A 419 -10.16 0.93 -30.10
CA ASP A 419 -8.91 1.16 -30.80
C ASP A 419 -7.77 0.36 -30.21
N ALA A 420 -6.78 0.04 -31.03
CA ALA A 420 -5.49 -0.45 -30.60
C ALA A 420 -4.45 0.68 -30.64
N GLU A 421 -3.62 0.77 -29.62
CA GLU A 421 -2.56 1.78 -29.50
C GLU A 421 -1.24 1.13 -29.09
N ILE A 422 -0.12 1.62 -29.60
CA ILE A 422 1.22 1.28 -29.11
C ILE A 422 1.66 2.35 -28.13
N HIS A 423 2.04 1.94 -26.95
CA HIS A 423 2.57 2.81 -25.90
C HIS A 423 4.05 2.53 -25.68
N TYR A 424 4.85 3.59 -25.62
CA TYR A 424 6.23 3.57 -25.19
C TYR A 424 6.39 4.41 -23.94
N SER A 425 6.98 3.85 -22.89
CA SER A 425 7.25 4.60 -21.66
C SER A 425 8.59 4.23 -21.06
N GLN A 426 9.45 5.24 -20.87
CA GLN A 426 10.74 5.10 -20.24
C GLN A 426 10.80 6.00 -18.99
N GLY A 427 11.07 5.37 -17.85
CA GLY A 427 11.25 6.07 -16.58
C GLY A 427 10.02 6.83 -16.09
N LYS A 428 10.20 8.11 -15.74
CA LYS A 428 9.16 9.02 -15.21
C LYS A 428 8.43 9.84 -16.28
N GLU A 429 8.82 9.73 -17.53
CA GLU A 429 8.21 10.50 -18.62
C GLU A 429 6.79 10.02 -18.93
N LYS A 430 5.97 10.96 -19.45
CA LYS A 430 4.63 10.63 -19.95
C LYS A 430 4.76 9.68 -21.14
N ALA A 431 3.98 8.59 -21.13
CA ALA A 431 4.01 7.61 -22.21
C ALA A 431 3.72 8.26 -23.56
N LYS A 432 4.55 7.97 -24.57
CA LYS A 432 4.30 8.32 -25.96
C LYS A 432 3.35 7.29 -26.57
N VAL A 433 2.38 7.74 -27.33
CA VAL A 433 1.36 6.90 -27.99
C VAL A 433 1.57 6.94 -29.49
N TYR A 434 1.50 5.78 -30.13
CA TYR A 434 1.67 5.61 -31.57
C TYR A 434 0.54 4.77 -32.14
N THR A 435 0.07 5.13 -33.32
CA THR A 435 -0.92 4.38 -34.11
C THR A 435 -0.43 4.26 -35.57
N PRO A 436 0.71 3.56 -35.80
CA PRO A 436 1.32 3.50 -37.13
C PRO A 436 0.46 2.69 -38.09
N GLU A 437 0.59 3.00 -39.40
CA GLU A 437 0.04 2.16 -40.46
C GLU A 437 0.89 0.90 -40.63
N LEU A 438 0.41 -0.21 -40.03
CA LEU A 438 1.05 -1.52 -40.08
C LEU A 438 0.16 -2.53 -40.79
N THR A 439 0.77 -3.24 -41.75
CA THR A 439 0.10 -4.26 -42.53
C THR A 439 0.83 -5.61 -42.43
N LEU A 440 0.15 -6.70 -42.81
CA LEU A 440 0.74 -8.03 -42.83
C LEU A 440 1.97 -8.15 -43.78
N SER A 441 2.11 -7.27 -44.77
CA SER A 441 3.25 -7.30 -45.68
C SER A 441 4.60 -6.97 -45.01
N GLN A 442 4.56 -6.31 -43.85
CA GLN A 442 5.77 -5.90 -43.10
C GLN A 442 6.30 -6.95 -42.13
N ILE A 443 5.61 -8.07 -41.98
CA ILE A 443 6.04 -9.21 -41.15
C ILE A 443 6.50 -10.39 -42.02
N ASP A 444 7.21 -11.34 -41.39
CA ASP A 444 7.73 -12.54 -42.04
C ASP A 444 6.62 -13.30 -42.78
N GLU A 445 6.91 -13.71 -44.04
CA GLU A 445 5.95 -14.43 -44.89
C GLU A 445 5.45 -15.72 -44.24
N ASN A 446 6.26 -16.39 -43.48
CA ASN A 446 5.89 -17.64 -42.79
C ASN A 446 4.88 -17.39 -41.68
N LEU A 447 4.83 -16.21 -41.07
CA LEU A 447 3.90 -15.85 -40.01
C LEU A 447 2.56 -15.31 -40.51
N ARG A 448 2.54 -14.72 -41.73
CA ARG A 448 1.35 -14.06 -42.29
C ARG A 448 0.11 -14.95 -42.35
N PRO A 449 0.18 -16.22 -42.81
CA PRO A 449 -1.02 -17.08 -42.89
C PRO A 449 -1.63 -17.33 -41.51
N PHE A 450 -0.81 -17.56 -40.49
CA PHE A 450 -1.27 -17.82 -39.13
C PHE A 450 -1.91 -16.58 -38.51
N VAL A 451 -1.31 -15.41 -38.71
CA VAL A 451 -1.87 -14.13 -38.20
C VAL A 451 -3.19 -13.82 -38.91
N LYS A 452 -3.26 -13.97 -40.21
CA LYS A 452 -4.49 -13.74 -41.01
C LYS A 452 -5.63 -14.67 -40.56
N GLU A 453 -5.33 -15.94 -40.38
CA GLU A 453 -6.34 -16.91 -39.94
C GLU A 453 -6.82 -16.61 -38.50
N PHE A 454 -5.93 -16.24 -37.60
CA PHE A 454 -6.31 -15.85 -36.24
C PHE A 454 -7.26 -14.65 -36.24
N ILE A 455 -6.93 -13.61 -37.01
CA ILE A 455 -7.78 -12.40 -37.16
C ILE A 455 -9.15 -12.78 -37.70
N ARG A 456 -9.21 -13.59 -38.80
CA ARG A 456 -10.47 -14.06 -39.38
C ARG A 456 -11.35 -14.74 -38.36
N GLN A 457 -10.80 -15.69 -37.60
CA GLN A 457 -11.54 -16.42 -36.57
C GLN A 457 -12.09 -15.50 -35.47
N LYS A 458 -11.35 -14.45 -35.09
CA LYS A 458 -11.84 -13.49 -34.09
C LYS A 458 -12.90 -12.56 -34.65
N CYS A 459 -12.75 -12.10 -35.86
CA CYS A 459 -13.73 -11.23 -36.53
C CYS A 459 -15.08 -11.92 -36.79
N GLU A 460 -15.10 -13.23 -36.97
CA GLU A 460 -16.35 -14.02 -37.08
C GLU A 460 -17.18 -13.99 -35.80
N ASN A 461 -16.53 -13.87 -34.65
CA ASN A 461 -17.16 -13.89 -33.32
C ASN A 461 -17.42 -12.49 -32.72
N LEU A 462 -16.95 -11.42 -33.36
CA LEU A 462 -17.08 -10.05 -32.89
C LEU A 462 -17.87 -9.21 -33.90
N SER A 463 -19.05 -8.70 -33.47
CA SER A 463 -20.00 -8.09 -34.39
C SER A 463 -19.75 -6.59 -34.60
N SER A 464 -19.73 -5.80 -33.52
CA SER A 464 -19.62 -4.34 -33.58
C SER A 464 -19.03 -3.76 -32.30
N TYR A 465 -18.68 -2.48 -32.31
CA TYR A 465 -18.26 -1.75 -31.11
C TYR A 465 -19.32 -1.78 -29.99
N ASN A 466 -20.59 -1.67 -30.35
CA ASN A 466 -21.70 -1.73 -29.39
C ASN A 466 -21.84 -3.09 -28.74
N ASP A 467 -21.74 -4.19 -29.51
CA ASP A 467 -21.75 -5.54 -29.01
C ASP A 467 -20.53 -5.79 -28.09
N PHE A 468 -19.34 -5.39 -28.53
CA PHE A 468 -18.12 -5.56 -27.73
C PHE A 468 -18.15 -4.78 -26.41
N GLN A 469 -18.73 -3.57 -26.41
CA GLN A 469 -18.99 -2.82 -25.18
C GLN A 469 -20.00 -3.54 -24.27
N THR A 470 -21.02 -4.15 -24.83
CA THR A 470 -21.99 -4.95 -24.06
C THR A 470 -21.30 -6.14 -23.39
N ARG A 471 -20.50 -6.89 -24.13
CA ARG A 471 -19.70 -8.01 -23.59
C ARG A 471 -18.73 -7.54 -22.51
N TYR A 472 -18.11 -6.39 -22.64
CA TYR A 472 -17.27 -5.81 -21.61
C TYR A 472 -18.04 -5.51 -20.31
N CYS A 473 -19.28 -5.08 -20.42
CA CYS A 473 -20.13 -4.76 -19.28
C CYS A 473 -20.61 -5.99 -18.51
N MET A 474 -20.77 -7.12 -19.19
CA MET A 474 -21.17 -8.39 -18.57
C MET A 474 -20.16 -8.88 -17.53
N THR A 475 -20.65 -9.68 -16.57
CA THR A 475 -19.76 -10.41 -15.65
C THR A 475 -18.95 -11.47 -16.41
N THR A 476 -17.79 -11.83 -15.86
CA THR A 476 -16.97 -12.92 -16.40
C THR A 476 -17.74 -14.25 -16.45
N MET A 477 -18.61 -14.48 -15.47
CA MET A 477 -19.45 -15.68 -15.39
C MET A 477 -20.46 -15.72 -16.55
N ASN A 478 -21.20 -14.64 -16.76
CA ASN A 478 -22.18 -14.53 -17.85
C ASN A 478 -21.52 -14.73 -19.23
N ARG A 479 -20.35 -14.11 -19.48
CA ARG A 479 -19.62 -14.32 -20.73
C ARG A 479 -19.21 -15.78 -20.92
N LYS A 480 -18.76 -16.44 -19.86
CA LYS A 480 -18.37 -17.85 -19.90
C LYS A 480 -19.56 -18.76 -20.18
N GLU A 481 -20.71 -18.52 -19.55
CA GLU A 481 -21.95 -19.28 -19.79
C GLU A 481 -22.46 -19.14 -21.23
N LEU A 482 -22.32 -17.93 -21.80
CA LEU A 482 -22.71 -17.66 -23.19
C LEU A 482 -21.62 -18.04 -24.21
N ASN A 483 -20.46 -18.54 -23.75
CA ASN A 483 -19.30 -18.86 -24.60
C ASN A 483 -18.88 -17.70 -25.51
N ILE A 484 -18.89 -16.47 -24.96
CA ILE A 484 -18.47 -15.25 -25.65
C ILE A 484 -17.25 -14.65 -24.96
N ILE A 485 -16.45 -13.92 -25.74
CA ILE A 485 -15.26 -13.23 -25.24
C ILE A 485 -15.49 -11.72 -25.13
N GLY A 486 -14.97 -11.14 -24.08
CA GLY A 486 -14.84 -9.69 -23.91
C GLY A 486 -13.40 -9.22 -24.12
N PRO A 487 -13.12 -7.94 -23.82
CA PRO A 487 -11.81 -7.33 -24.12
C PRO A 487 -10.63 -7.99 -23.41
N TYR A 488 -10.81 -8.44 -22.17
CA TYR A 488 -9.75 -9.13 -21.44
C TYR A 488 -9.45 -10.51 -22.02
N GLU A 489 -10.47 -11.27 -22.34
CA GLU A 489 -10.35 -12.58 -22.94
C GLU A 489 -9.69 -12.48 -24.32
N LEU A 490 -10.05 -11.48 -25.13
CA LEU A 490 -9.40 -11.20 -26.41
C LEU A 490 -7.89 -10.94 -26.25
N LEU A 491 -7.51 -10.09 -25.29
CA LEU A 491 -6.09 -9.82 -25.03
C LEU A 491 -5.30 -11.05 -24.58
N GLU A 492 -5.90 -11.93 -23.75
CA GLU A 492 -5.28 -13.19 -23.33
C GLU A 492 -5.12 -14.15 -24.51
N GLU A 493 -6.10 -14.22 -25.41
CA GLU A 493 -6.02 -15.07 -26.61
C GLU A 493 -4.98 -14.55 -27.60
N VAL A 494 -4.89 -13.23 -27.80
CA VAL A 494 -3.82 -12.61 -28.62
C VAL A 494 -2.44 -12.96 -28.03
N LYS A 495 -2.28 -12.84 -26.72
CA LYS A 495 -1.04 -13.24 -26.06
C LYS A 495 -0.73 -14.72 -26.27
N ALA A 496 -1.71 -15.61 -26.04
CA ALA A 496 -1.52 -17.04 -26.21
C ALA A 496 -1.12 -17.39 -27.64
N PHE A 497 -1.72 -16.73 -28.63
CA PHE A 497 -1.35 -16.86 -30.04
C PHE A 497 0.09 -16.43 -30.29
N LEU A 498 0.50 -15.24 -29.82
CA LEU A 498 1.86 -14.73 -30.00
C LEU A 498 2.91 -15.67 -29.42
N VAL A 499 2.70 -16.15 -28.19
CA VAL A 499 3.62 -17.07 -27.51
C VAL A 499 3.71 -18.43 -28.21
N LYS A 500 2.61 -18.90 -28.82
CA LYS A 500 2.56 -20.16 -29.56
C LYS A 500 3.23 -20.06 -30.94
N THR A 501 3.09 -18.91 -31.59
CA THR A 501 3.40 -18.74 -33.02
C THR A 501 4.80 -18.17 -33.24
N ILE A 502 5.30 -17.33 -32.32
CA ILE A 502 6.59 -16.67 -32.41
C ILE A 502 7.54 -17.27 -31.36
N PRO A 503 8.71 -17.81 -31.75
CA PRO A 503 9.73 -18.21 -30.79
C PRO A 503 10.17 -17.05 -29.89
N GLU A 504 10.33 -17.27 -28.60
CA GLU A 504 10.59 -16.21 -27.61
C GLU A 504 11.86 -15.38 -27.95
N GLN A 505 12.89 -16.03 -28.51
CA GLN A 505 14.12 -15.35 -28.96
C GLN A 505 13.83 -14.32 -30.08
N GLN A 506 12.76 -14.48 -30.85
CA GLN A 506 12.40 -13.59 -31.95
C GLN A 506 11.48 -12.43 -31.52
N PHE A 507 10.98 -12.41 -30.31
CA PHE A 507 10.09 -11.35 -29.82
C PHE A 507 10.68 -9.94 -29.95
N GLN A 508 11.99 -9.84 -29.81
CA GLN A 508 12.76 -8.58 -29.90
C GLN A 508 13.24 -8.23 -31.31
N ASN A 509 13.07 -9.11 -32.31
CA ASN A 509 13.45 -8.82 -33.69
C ASN A 509 12.76 -7.53 -34.12
N GLN A 510 13.47 -6.68 -34.88
CA GLN A 510 12.95 -5.36 -35.25
C GLN A 510 12.19 -5.40 -36.57
N VAL A 511 11.00 -4.85 -36.56
CA VAL A 511 10.19 -4.56 -37.74
C VAL A 511 10.39 -3.08 -38.09
N SER A 512 10.94 -2.79 -39.27
CA SER A 512 11.17 -1.41 -39.72
C SER A 512 9.89 -0.74 -40.17
N LEU A 513 9.74 0.54 -39.85
CA LEU A 513 8.60 1.39 -40.20
C LEU A 513 9.07 2.61 -40.94
N GLN A 514 8.21 3.16 -41.78
CA GLN A 514 8.45 4.45 -42.47
C GLN A 514 8.13 5.65 -41.58
N GLU A 515 7.39 5.43 -40.53
CA GLU A 515 6.90 6.44 -39.58
C GLU A 515 7.61 6.32 -38.22
N ASN A 516 7.31 7.25 -37.33
CA ASN A 516 7.79 7.19 -35.95
C ASN A 516 6.85 6.34 -35.08
N PRO A 517 7.35 5.32 -34.33
CA PRO A 517 8.75 4.95 -34.21
C PRO A 517 9.29 4.26 -35.46
N GLN A 518 10.58 4.44 -35.79
CA GLN A 518 11.20 3.86 -37.00
C GLN A 518 11.28 2.33 -36.98
N SER A 519 11.21 1.71 -35.82
CA SER A 519 11.14 0.26 -35.67
C SER A 519 10.40 -0.17 -34.42
N LEU A 520 9.87 -1.38 -34.43
CA LEU A 520 9.16 -1.99 -33.30
C LEU A 520 9.63 -3.45 -33.11
N PRO A 521 9.65 -3.97 -31.87
CA PRO A 521 9.78 -5.39 -31.62
C PRO A 521 8.69 -6.19 -32.33
N LEU A 522 9.06 -7.34 -32.93
CA LEU A 522 8.17 -8.19 -33.73
C LEU A 522 6.87 -8.56 -33.00
N ALA A 523 6.97 -8.97 -31.73
CA ALA A 523 5.80 -9.34 -30.95
C ALA A 523 4.84 -8.15 -30.71
N ILE A 524 5.37 -6.93 -30.60
CA ILE A 524 4.59 -5.69 -30.49
C ILE A 524 3.91 -5.36 -31.82
N ALA A 525 4.67 -5.42 -32.93
CA ALA A 525 4.14 -5.17 -34.26
C ALA A 525 2.99 -6.13 -34.63
N ILE A 526 3.17 -7.43 -34.43
CA ILE A 526 2.13 -8.44 -34.73
C ILE A 526 0.94 -8.28 -33.78
N GLY A 527 1.17 -8.06 -32.48
CA GLY A 527 0.09 -7.83 -31.53
C GLY A 527 -0.77 -6.61 -31.88
N TYR A 528 -0.12 -5.53 -32.35
CA TYR A 528 -0.80 -4.35 -32.81
C TYR A 528 -1.59 -4.61 -34.10
N ILE A 529 -0.99 -5.25 -35.12
CA ILE A 529 -1.66 -5.60 -36.37
C ILE A 529 -2.94 -6.38 -36.07
N ILE A 530 -2.86 -7.40 -35.21
CA ILE A 530 -4.02 -8.23 -34.83
C ILE A 530 -5.12 -7.38 -34.21
N LEU A 531 -4.81 -6.62 -33.16
CA LEU A 531 -5.83 -5.83 -32.46
C LEU A 531 -6.38 -4.71 -33.31
N ASN A 532 -5.53 -4.04 -34.10
CA ASN A 532 -5.94 -2.93 -34.99
C ASN A 532 -6.88 -3.43 -36.09
N GLN A 533 -6.59 -4.57 -36.73
CA GLN A 533 -7.48 -5.12 -37.76
C GLN A 533 -8.80 -5.61 -37.15
N ILE A 534 -8.78 -6.27 -36.00
CA ILE A 534 -10.01 -6.71 -35.30
C ILE A 534 -10.88 -5.50 -34.94
N THR A 535 -10.29 -4.43 -34.39
CA THR A 535 -11.06 -3.22 -34.03
C THR A 535 -11.59 -2.50 -35.26
N HIS A 536 -10.82 -2.43 -36.35
CA HIS A 536 -11.27 -1.83 -37.60
C HIS A 536 -12.48 -2.59 -38.20
N GLU A 537 -12.43 -3.91 -38.26
CA GLU A 537 -13.55 -4.75 -38.73
C GLU A 537 -14.83 -4.58 -37.87
N MET A 538 -14.70 -4.42 -36.57
CA MET A 538 -15.85 -4.10 -35.70
C MET A 538 -16.44 -2.71 -35.98
N GLY A 539 -15.63 -1.75 -36.40
CA GLY A 539 -16.08 -0.40 -36.74
C GLY A 539 -16.77 -0.29 -38.08
N GLY A 540 -16.53 -1.23 -39.01
CA GLY A 540 -17.20 -1.33 -40.31
C GLY A 540 -18.53 -2.09 -40.29
N LYS A 541 -18.86 -2.70 -39.18
CA LYS A 541 -20.11 -3.44 -38.90
C LYS A 541 -21.02 -2.60 -38.01
#